data_bf8cd0cff56f92420b2d7afd27df47a2
#
_entry.id   bf8cd0cff56f92420b2d7afd27df47a2
#
_cell.length_a   1.000
_cell.length_b   1.000
_cell.length_c   1.000
_cell.angle_alpha   90.00
_cell.angle_beta   90.00
_cell.angle_gamma   90.00
#
_symmetry.space_group_name_H-M   'P 1'
#
loop_
_entity.id
_entity.type
_entity.pdbx_description
1 polymer ?
#
loop_
_entity_poly.entity_id
_entity_poly.type
_entity_poly.pdbx_seq_one_letter_code
_entity_poly.pdbx_strand_id
1 'polypeptide(L)' 'MRISELSAQAGVTVPTIKYYLREGLLPEGERTSATQAVYGEKHVERLRVI' A
#
# COMPACT_ATOMS: atom_id res chain seq x y z
N MET A 1 -1.03 -8.82 -2.09
CA MET A 1 -0.11 -8.85 -0.92
C MET A 1 -0.64 -7.97 0.19
N ARG A 2 -0.24 -8.24 1.40
CA ARG A 2 -0.61 -7.42 2.56
C ARG A 2 0.29 -6.20 2.67
N ILE A 3 -0.10 -5.25 3.53
CA ILE A 3 0.65 -4.00 3.68
C ILE A 3 2.10 -4.23 4.12
N SER A 4 2.36 -5.22 4.96
CA SER A 4 3.72 -5.52 5.39
C SER A 4 4.59 -6.02 4.23
N GLU A 5 4.00 -6.82 3.36
CA GLU A 5 4.70 -7.31 2.18
C GLU A 5 4.89 -6.19 1.15
N LEU A 6 3.89 -5.34 0.99
CA LEU A 6 4.00 -4.16 0.14
C LEU A 6 5.12 -3.26 0.61
N SER A 7 5.23 -3.05 1.92
CA SER A 7 6.30 -2.29 2.52
C SER A 7 7.67 -2.86 2.16
N ALA A 8 7.82 -4.17 2.29
CA ALA A 8 9.09 -4.84 1.99
C ALA A 8 9.44 -4.73 0.49
N GLN A 9 8.47 -4.91 -0.37
CA GLN A 9 8.69 -4.87 -1.82
C GLN A 9 8.98 -3.47 -2.33
N ALA A 10 8.29 -2.48 -1.81
CA ALA A 10 8.44 -1.09 -2.25
C ALA A 10 9.60 -0.37 -1.56
N GLY A 11 10.12 -0.92 -0.48
CA GLY A 11 11.15 -0.27 0.32
C GLY A 11 10.65 0.95 1.07
N VAL A 12 9.37 0.95 1.43
CA VAL A 12 8.72 2.07 2.11
C VAL A 12 8.12 1.55 3.42
N THR A 13 8.20 2.32 4.49
CA THR A 13 7.67 1.89 5.78
C THR A 13 6.15 1.82 5.78
N VAL A 14 5.58 0.96 6.63
CA VAL A 14 4.13 0.83 6.76
C VAL A 14 3.46 2.16 7.13
N PRO A 15 3.96 2.93 8.11
CA PRO A 15 3.36 4.24 8.41
C PRO A 15 3.35 5.19 7.21
N THR A 16 4.38 5.16 6.40
CA THR A 16 4.44 5.99 5.19
C THR A 16 3.38 5.55 4.18
N ILE A 17 3.19 4.25 4.01
CA ILE A 17 2.14 3.72 3.12
C ILE A 17 0.77 4.18 3.60
N LYS A 18 0.51 4.09 4.90
CA LYS A 18 -0.75 4.54 5.48
C LYS A 18 -0.97 6.04 5.28
N TYR A 19 0.08 6.82 5.37
CA TYR A 19 0.02 8.25 5.09
C TYR A 19 -0.41 8.50 3.64
N TYR A 20 0.20 7.81 2.70
CA TYR A 20 -0.16 7.97 1.28
C TYR A 20 -1.59 7.54 0.99
N LEU A 21 -2.05 6.48 1.63
CA LEU A 21 -3.45 6.04 1.49
C LEU A 21 -4.41 7.10 2.01
N ARG A 22 -4.08 7.69 3.15
CA ARG A 22 -4.91 8.74 3.75
C ARG A 22 -4.97 10.00 2.90
N GLU A 23 -3.84 10.37 2.28
CA GLU A 23 -3.75 11.57 1.46
C GLU A 23 -4.25 11.36 0.03
N GLY A 24 -4.64 10.16 -0.32
CA GLY A 24 -5.11 9.86 -1.67
C GLY A 24 -4.02 9.76 -2.71
N LEU A 25 -2.77 9.68 -2.28
CA LEU A 25 -1.63 9.55 -3.19
C LEU A 25 -1.44 8.12 -3.70
N LEU A 26 -2.02 7.16 -2.97
CA LEU A 26 -1.95 5.74 -3.30
C LEU A 26 -3.37 5.19 -3.36
N PRO A 27 -3.74 4.44 -4.40
CA PRO A 27 -5.08 3.84 -4.47
C PRO A 27 -5.29 2.85 -3.32
N GLU A 28 -6.50 2.77 -2.82
CA GLU A 28 -6.83 1.80 -1.78
C GLU A 28 -6.69 0.39 -2.31
N GLY A 29 -6.23 -0.51 -1.44
CA GLY A 29 -6.19 -1.92 -1.78
C GLY A 29 -7.59 -2.52 -1.78
N GLU A 30 -7.70 -3.73 -2.30
CA GLU A 30 -8.96 -4.46 -2.27
C GLU A 30 -9.20 -4.98 -0.87
N ARG A 31 -10.32 -4.58 -0.27
CA ARG A 31 -10.66 -5.02 1.07
C ARG A 31 -11.25 -6.42 1.03
N THR A 32 -10.62 -7.31 1.76
CA THR A 32 -11.11 -8.70 1.90
C THR A 32 -11.88 -8.88 3.20
N SER A 33 -11.68 -7.98 4.16
CA SER A 33 -12.42 -7.98 5.43
C SER A 33 -12.38 -6.59 6.02
N ALA A 34 -13.05 -6.40 7.16
CA ALA A 34 -13.11 -5.10 7.84
C ALA A 34 -11.73 -4.58 8.25
N THR A 35 -10.77 -5.47 8.49
CA THR A 35 -9.44 -5.10 9.00
C THR A 35 -8.31 -5.41 8.04
N GLN A 36 -8.59 -6.02 6.89
CA GLN A 36 -7.55 -6.46 5.97
C GLN A 36 -7.79 -5.95 4.56
N ALA A 37 -6.70 -5.58 3.90
CA ALA A 37 -6.71 -5.18 2.51
C ALA A 37 -5.59 -5.90 1.78
N VAL A 38 -5.78 -6.13 0.48
CA VAL A 38 -4.79 -6.77 -0.38
C VAL A 38 -4.31 -5.76 -1.40
N TYR A 39 -3.01 -5.69 -1.59
CA TYR A 39 -2.36 -4.77 -2.52
C TYR A 39 -1.72 -5.56 -3.66
N GLY A 40 -1.43 -4.90 -4.77
CA GLY A 40 -0.86 -5.55 -5.94
C GLY A 40 0.33 -4.79 -6.50
N GLU A 41 0.79 -5.24 -7.67
CA GLU A 41 1.94 -4.62 -8.34
C GLU A 41 1.73 -3.14 -8.64
N LYS A 42 0.50 -2.74 -8.93
CA LYS A 42 0.18 -1.33 -9.17
C LYS A 42 0.53 -0.46 -7.97
N HIS A 43 0.37 -0.99 -6.79
CA HIS A 43 0.72 -0.27 -5.56
C HIS A 43 2.23 -0.15 -5.42
N VAL A 44 2.97 -1.21 -5.75
CA VAL A 44 4.43 -1.17 -5.74
C VAL A 44 4.94 -0.13 -6.72
N GLU A 45 4.41 -0.13 -7.94
CA GLU A 45 4.80 0.83 -8.97
C GLU A 45 4.49 2.27 -8.53
N ARG A 46 3.31 2.47 -7.96
CA ARG A 46 2.92 3.81 -7.51
C ARG A 46 3.86 4.33 -6.43
N LEU A 47 4.22 3.46 -5.49
CA LEU A 47 5.14 3.84 -4.41
C LEU A 47 6.54 4.19 -4.94
N ARG A 48 6.94 3.59 -6.03
CA ARG A 48 8.23 3.90 -6.66
C ARG A 48 8.23 5.27 -7.34
N VAL A 49 7.07 5.75 -7.75
CA VAL A 49 6.93 7.03 -8.45
C VAL A 49 6.77 8.19 -7.50
N ILE A 50 6.20 7.94 -6.33
CA ILE A 50 5.96 8.99 -5.34
C ILE A 50 7.28 9.58 -4.82
#